data_5d63f3c7537f4b94cab1b3fea3acd24f
#
_entry.id   5d63f3c7537f4b94cab1b3fea3acd24f
#
_cell.length_a   1.000
_cell.length_b   1.000
_cell.length_c   1.000
_cell.angle_alpha   90.00
_cell.angle_beta   90.00
_cell.angle_gamma   90.00
#
_symmetry.space_group_name_H-M   'P 1'
#
loop_
_entity.id
_entity.type
_entity.pdbx_description
1 polymer ?
#
loop_
_entity_poly.entity_id
_entity_poly.type
_entity_poly.pdbx_seq_one_letter_code
_entity_poly.pdbx_strand_id
1 'polypeptide(L)'
;MKRLMLGLIAIALALAVPSPASAGTGGGRAPDDLRELAHKLKVYIGSAVDVTALADEADYRQLLNREFTHVTAENAMKWESVEPQRGVYTWEGADALVRNAQRNGQHVRGHNLIWHNQIPAWLTEGVADGSIDAKELRRILRDHIFTEVGRYRGRIRAWDVVNEVVDDEGNLRQSIWLTTLGPGYIADAFRWAHQADPHAKLYINDYNLEWNTAKIAQTLNIVKDLKSKRVQIDGIGFQGHLGIQYDYPGDFPAVMRQFTDLGLEAAITEADVRMVLPVTPEKLATQADYYRRMLSTCAANRRCVEFTVWGFTDRHSWVPGVFTGEGAACITDENLAHKPAYDALLGVRRA
;
A
#
# COMPACT_ATOMS: atom_id res chain seq x y z
N MET A 1 27.37 -85.26 -50.25
CA MET A 1 27.08 -84.01 -50.94
C MET A 1 26.40 -83.06 -50.00
N LYS A 2 27.16 -82.16 -49.39
CA LYS A 2 26.60 -81.18 -48.41
C LYS A 2 26.52 -79.81 -49.07
N ARG A 3 25.35 -79.26 -49.18
CA ARG A 3 25.11 -77.90 -49.71
C ARG A 3 25.30 -76.91 -48.55
N LEU A 4 26.24 -75.93 -48.73
CA LEU A 4 26.43 -74.76 -47.90
C LEU A 4 25.35 -73.73 -48.28
N MET A 5 24.57 -73.25 -47.30
CA MET A 5 23.74 -72.03 -47.40
C MET A 5 24.53 -70.86 -46.84
N LEU A 6 24.85 -69.85 -47.63
CA LEU A 6 25.32 -68.55 -47.19
C LEU A 6 24.12 -67.72 -46.80
N GLY A 7 24.09 -67.30 -45.54
CA GLY A 7 23.13 -66.31 -45.07
C GLY A 7 23.70 -64.90 -45.22
N LEU A 8 23.01 -64.06 -45.98
CA LEU A 8 23.28 -62.61 -46.05
C LEU A 8 22.71 -61.91 -44.82
N ILE A 9 23.58 -61.29 -44.04
CA ILE A 9 23.18 -60.40 -42.95
C ILE A 9 23.06 -58.97 -43.54
N ALA A 10 21.84 -58.45 -43.63
CA ALA A 10 21.58 -57.06 -44.01
C ALA A 10 21.69 -56.19 -42.71
N ILE A 11 22.72 -55.38 -42.69
CA ILE A 11 22.90 -54.36 -41.65
C ILE A 11 22.04 -53.15 -42.03
N ALA A 12 20.94 -52.90 -41.31
CA ALA A 12 20.13 -51.68 -41.42
C ALA A 12 20.80 -50.55 -40.62
N LEU A 13 21.41 -49.59 -41.33
CA LEU A 13 21.86 -48.35 -40.70
C LEU A 13 20.66 -47.46 -40.40
N ALA A 14 20.29 -47.35 -39.11
CA ALA A 14 19.29 -46.40 -38.68
C ALA A 14 19.93 -45.02 -38.57
N LEU A 15 19.59 -44.13 -39.51
CA LEU A 15 19.91 -42.70 -39.44
C LEU A 15 19.04 -42.08 -38.36
N ALA A 16 19.66 -41.74 -37.20
CA ALA A 16 19.03 -40.94 -36.17
C ALA A 16 18.83 -39.50 -36.66
N VAL A 17 17.59 -39.13 -36.95
CA VAL A 17 17.20 -37.75 -37.21
C VAL A 17 17.20 -37.03 -35.87
N PRO A 18 17.97 -35.93 -35.68
CA PRO A 18 17.91 -35.16 -34.45
C PRO A 18 16.51 -34.50 -34.35
N SER A 19 15.75 -34.81 -33.30
CA SER A 19 14.53 -34.07 -32.94
C SER A 19 14.89 -32.59 -32.75
N PRO A 20 14.08 -31.64 -33.27
CA PRO A 20 14.29 -30.25 -32.99
C PRO A 20 14.18 -30.02 -31.48
N ALA A 21 15.22 -29.47 -30.87
CA ALA A 21 15.21 -29.00 -29.51
C ALA A 21 14.07 -28.00 -29.39
N SER A 22 13.06 -28.35 -28.57
CA SER A 22 12.01 -27.43 -28.16
C SER A 22 12.71 -26.26 -27.50
N ALA A 23 12.71 -25.11 -28.14
CA ALA A 23 13.12 -23.86 -27.54
C ALA A 23 12.13 -23.59 -26.39
N GLY A 24 12.54 -23.93 -25.19
CA GLY A 24 11.81 -23.62 -23.98
C GLY A 24 11.66 -22.09 -23.92
N THR A 25 10.48 -21.59 -24.20
CA THR A 25 10.09 -20.24 -23.83
C THR A 25 10.33 -20.12 -22.34
N GLY A 26 11.27 -19.24 -21.95
CA GLY A 26 11.64 -18.99 -20.57
C GLY A 26 10.52 -18.33 -19.76
N GLY A 27 9.39 -18.99 -19.65
CA GLY A 27 8.31 -18.66 -18.73
C GLY A 27 8.66 -19.25 -17.37
N GLY A 28 9.23 -18.44 -16.47
CA GLY A 28 9.37 -18.86 -15.08
C GLY A 28 8.02 -19.33 -14.52
N ARG A 29 8.07 -20.34 -13.63
CA ARG A 29 6.87 -20.84 -12.92
C ARG A 29 6.07 -19.66 -12.35
N ALA A 30 4.76 -19.74 -12.42
CA ALA A 30 3.86 -18.78 -11.73
C ALA A 30 4.19 -18.74 -10.23
N PRO A 31 4.06 -17.59 -9.56
CA PRO A 31 4.25 -17.52 -8.12
C PRO A 31 3.17 -18.32 -7.40
N ASP A 32 3.53 -18.96 -6.29
CA ASP A 32 2.60 -19.76 -5.48
C ASP A 32 1.83 -18.88 -4.47
N ASP A 33 2.40 -17.74 -4.10
CA ASP A 33 1.84 -16.78 -3.13
C ASP A 33 2.25 -15.33 -3.45
N LEU A 34 1.66 -14.37 -2.71
CA LEU A 34 1.95 -12.95 -2.90
C LEU A 34 3.38 -12.57 -2.47
N ARG A 35 3.97 -13.30 -1.53
CA ARG A 35 5.36 -13.07 -1.11
C ARG A 35 6.34 -13.42 -2.21
N GLU A 36 6.13 -14.54 -2.90
CA GLU A 36 6.93 -14.91 -4.07
C GLU A 36 6.71 -13.93 -5.22
N LEU A 37 5.46 -13.50 -5.45
CA LEU A 37 5.13 -12.47 -6.43
C LEU A 37 5.87 -11.16 -6.15
N ALA A 38 5.90 -10.71 -4.89
CA ALA A 38 6.61 -9.51 -4.47
C ALA A 38 8.09 -9.56 -4.86
N HIS A 39 8.75 -10.69 -4.62
CA HIS A 39 10.15 -10.90 -5.01
C HIS A 39 10.35 -10.87 -6.53
N LYS A 40 9.46 -11.51 -7.30
CA LYS A 40 9.51 -11.51 -8.77
C LYS A 40 9.30 -10.12 -9.37
N LEU A 41 8.36 -9.36 -8.81
CA LEU A 41 8.07 -8.00 -9.27
C LEU A 41 9.05 -6.96 -8.71
N LYS A 42 9.82 -7.28 -7.67
CA LYS A 42 10.64 -6.33 -6.89
C LYS A 42 9.81 -5.14 -6.38
N VAL A 43 8.62 -5.45 -5.88
CA VAL A 43 7.65 -4.52 -5.29
C VAL A 43 7.25 -5.11 -3.96
N TYR A 44 7.23 -4.33 -2.90
CA TYR A 44 6.66 -4.79 -1.64
C TYR A 44 5.16 -5.01 -1.82
N ILE A 45 4.68 -6.21 -1.50
CA ILE A 45 3.23 -6.48 -1.46
C ILE A 45 2.83 -6.57 0.00
N GLY A 46 1.90 -5.74 0.40
CA GLY A 46 1.52 -5.53 1.79
C GLY A 46 0.02 -5.56 2.05
N SER A 47 -0.30 -5.49 3.35
CA SER A 47 -1.67 -5.29 3.81
C SER A 47 -1.73 -4.33 4.99
N ALA A 48 -2.81 -3.54 5.08
CA ALA A 48 -3.22 -2.93 6.33
C ALA A 48 -3.63 -4.04 7.31
N VAL A 49 -3.38 -3.82 8.60
CA VAL A 49 -3.52 -4.83 9.65
C VAL A 49 -4.37 -4.30 10.79
N ASP A 50 -5.46 -5.01 11.06
CA ASP A 50 -6.17 -4.90 12.33
C ASP A 50 -5.34 -5.59 13.43
N VAL A 51 -4.88 -4.80 14.40
CA VAL A 51 -4.01 -5.31 15.47
C VAL A 51 -4.76 -6.19 16.46
N THR A 52 -6.09 -6.08 16.55
CA THR A 52 -6.92 -6.95 17.37
C THR A 52 -7.02 -8.33 16.72
N ALA A 53 -7.33 -8.38 15.42
CA ALA A 53 -7.32 -9.64 14.66
C ALA A 53 -5.92 -10.28 14.64
N LEU A 54 -4.86 -9.47 14.52
CA LEU A 54 -3.48 -9.96 14.63
C LEU A 54 -3.19 -10.64 15.97
N ALA A 55 -3.73 -10.12 17.07
CA ALA A 55 -3.53 -10.68 18.41
C ALA A 55 -4.37 -11.96 18.62
N ASP A 56 -5.64 -11.90 18.28
CA ASP A 56 -6.66 -12.85 18.73
C ASP A 56 -6.93 -13.98 17.73
N GLU A 57 -6.69 -13.75 16.41
CA GLU A 57 -7.02 -14.71 15.36
C GLU A 57 -5.75 -15.37 14.79
N ALA A 58 -5.59 -16.66 15.08
CA ALA A 58 -4.41 -17.39 14.65
C ALA A 58 -4.36 -17.61 13.13
N ASP A 59 -5.51 -17.85 12.49
CA ASP A 59 -5.65 -18.01 11.04
C ASP A 59 -5.35 -16.70 10.28
N TYR A 60 -5.88 -15.57 10.75
CA TYR A 60 -5.57 -14.24 10.21
C TYR A 60 -4.07 -13.96 10.27
N ARG A 61 -3.45 -14.15 11.45
CA ARG A 61 -2.02 -13.92 11.65
C ARG A 61 -1.16 -14.84 10.78
N GLN A 62 -1.56 -16.10 10.62
CA GLN A 62 -0.83 -17.08 9.80
C GLN A 62 -0.86 -16.69 8.32
N LEU A 63 -2.04 -16.30 7.80
CA LEU A 63 -2.19 -15.86 6.42
C LEU A 63 -1.40 -14.56 6.16
N LEU A 64 -1.52 -13.56 7.03
CA LEU A 64 -0.76 -12.31 6.96
C LEU A 64 0.75 -12.57 6.85
N ASN A 65 1.28 -13.44 7.71
CA ASN A 65 2.72 -13.68 7.77
C ASN A 65 3.23 -14.53 6.59
N ARG A 66 2.39 -15.35 6.00
CA ARG A 66 2.73 -16.14 4.82
C ARG A 66 2.76 -15.29 3.56
N GLU A 67 1.72 -14.48 3.35
CA GLU A 67 1.47 -13.82 2.07
C GLU A 67 2.25 -12.51 1.87
N PHE A 68 2.43 -11.71 2.92
CA PHE A 68 2.84 -10.33 2.75
C PHE A 68 4.30 -10.07 3.15
N THR A 69 4.97 -9.21 2.38
CA THR A 69 6.32 -8.70 2.65
C THR A 69 6.32 -7.36 3.37
N HIS A 70 5.14 -6.74 3.49
CA HIS A 70 4.96 -5.39 4.02
C HIS A 70 3.65 -5.30 4.80
N VAL A 71 3.62 -4.47 5.83
CA VAL A 71 2.41 -4.23 6.64
C VAL A 71 2.27 -2.75 6.99
N THR A 72 1.02 -2.30 7.09
CA THR A 72 0.64 -0.96 7.55
C THR A 72 -0.29 -1.10 8.74
N ALA A 73 -0.12 -0.29 9.80
CA ALA A 73 -1.08 -0.27 10.89
C ALA A 73 -2.38 0.38 10.41
N GLU A 74 -3.49 -0.36 10.38
CA GLU A 74 -4.76 0.20 9.92
C GLU A 74 -5.21 1.39 10.77
N ASN A 75 -5.14 1.24 12.11
CA ASN A 75 -5.53 2.29 13.06
C ASN A 75 -4.51 2.54 14.18
N ALA A 76 -3.67 1.55 14.51
CA ALA A 76 -2.86 1.57 15.74
C ALA A 76 -1.74 2.63 15.77
N MET A 77 -1.43 3.27 14.63
CA MET A 77 -0.46 4.38 14.53
C MET A 77 -1.15 5.72 14.21
N LYS A 78 -2.48 5.81 14.23
CA LYS A 78 -3.17 7.08 14.08
C LYS A 78 -3.17 7.84 15.41
N TRP A 79 -3.13 9.16 15.37
CA TRP A 79 -2.92 10.00 16.56
C TRP A 79 -3.88 9.72 17.70
N GLU A 80 -5.19 9.60 17.39
CA GLU A 80 -6.21 9.25 18.37
C GLU A 80 -5.90 7.95 19.11
N SER A 81 -5.30 6.96 18.42
CA SER A 81 -4.93 5.67 19.00
C SER A 81 -3.66 5.74 19.82
N VAL A 82 -2.65 6.51 19.38
CA VAL A 82 -1.34 6.56 20.06
C VAL A 82 -1.31 7.54 21.25
N GLU A 83 -2.14 8.60 21.22
CA GLU A 83 -2.20 9.61 22.29
C GLU A 83 -3.65 10.01 22.59
N PRO A 84 -4.48 9.08 23.12
CA PRO A 84 -5.91 9.32 23.39
C PRO A 84 -6.16 10.44 24.42
N GLN A 85 -5.20 10.70 25.29
CA GLN A 85 -5.19 11.82 26.22
C GLN A 85 -3.83 12.52 26.14
N ARG A 86 -3.81 13.82 26.33
CA ARG A 86 -2.59 14.63 26.23
C ARG A 86 -1.48 14.09 27.12
N GLY A 87 -0.35 13.67 26.50
CA GLY A 87 0.81 13.13 27.18
C GLY A 87 0.65 11.69 27.65
N VAL A 88 -0.47 11.03 27.37
CA VAL A 88 -0.71 9.61 27.69
C VAL A 88 -0.67 8.79 26.42
N TYR A 89 0.35 7.98 26.28
CA TYR A 89 0.59 7.19 25.06
C TYR A 89 0.20 5.73 25.23
N THR A 90 -0.43 5.16 24.20
CA THR A 90 -0.81 3.75 24.06
C THR A 90 -0.13 3.13 22.84
N TRP A 91 0.92 2.35 23.09
CA TRP A 91 1.76 1.80 22.03
C TRP A 91 1.56 0.30 21.76
N GLU A 92 0.74 -0.37 22.55
CA GLU A 92 0.64 -1.82 22.61
C GLU A 92 0.34 -2.42 21.24
N GLY A 93 -0.65 -1.87 20.52
CA GLY A 93 -1.06 -2.33 19.20
C GLY A 93 0.03 -2.09 18.15
N ALA A 94 0.56 -0.87 18.08
CA ALA A 94 1.62 -0.53 17.14
C ALA A 94 2.91 -1.33 17.41
N ASP A 95 3.30 -1.47 18.68
CA ASP A 95 4.44 -2.31 19.09
C ASP A 95 4.24 -3.78 18.74
N ALA A 96 3.03 -4.31 18.90
CA ALA A 96 2.72 -5.70 18.54
C ALA A 96 2.86 -5.92 17.02
N LEU A 97 2.35 -4.99 16.21
CA LEU A 97 2.51 -5.04 14.77
C LEU A 97 3.98 -5.00 14.36
N VAL A 98 4.75 -4.03 14.86
CA VAL A 98 6.17 -3.88 14.52
C VAL A 98 6.98 -5.11 14.94
N ARG A 99 6.71 -5.67 16.13
CA ARG A 99 7.36 -6.92 16.59
C ARG A 99 6.99 -8.11 15.70
N ASN A 100 5.71 -8.24 15.29
CA ASN A 100 5.28 -9.30 14.37
C ASN A 100 5.98 -9.17 13.02
N ALA A 101 6.01 -7.97 12.45
CA ALA A 101 6.67 -7.69 11.19
C ALA A 101 8.16 -8.07 11.22
N GLN A 102 8.88 -7.65 12.26
CA GLN A 102 10.31 -7.98 12.43
C GLN A 102 10.55 -9.49 12.49
N ARG A 103 9.74 -10.26 13.21
CA ARG A 103 9.85 -11.72 13.32
C ARG A 103 9.62 -12.44 12.00
N ASN A 104 8.82 -11.84 11.10
CA ASN A 104 8.42 -12.45 9.83
C ASN A 104 9.13 -11.83 8.60
N GLY A 105 10.16 -10.99 8.83
CA GLY A 105 10.91 -10.34 7.76
C GLY A 105 10.05 -9.43 6.90
N GLN A 106 9.05 -8.78 7.50
CA GLN A 106 8.16 -7.82 6.85
C GLN A 106 8.65 -6.39 7.13
N HIS A 107 8.50 -5.52 6.13
CA HIS A 107 8.68 -4.08 6.32
C HIS A 107 7.40 -3.45 6.88
N VAL A 108 7.55 -2.27 7.51
CA VAL A 108 6.41 -1.54 8.09
C VAL A 108 6.32 -0.16 7.48
N ARG A 109 5.09 0.24 7.12
CA ARG A 109 4.70 1.61 6.82
C ARG A 109 4.00 2.21 8.03
N GLY A 110 4.47 3.36 8.48
CA GLY A 110 3.83 4.15 9.52
C GLY A 110 2.70 4.99 8.92
N HIS A 111 1.50 4.81 9.41
CA HIS A 111 0.31 5.48 8.92
C HIS A 111 -0.54 5.94 10.11
N ASN A 112 -0.69 7.23 10.36
CA ASN A 112 -0.04 8.37 9.71
C ASN A 112 0.32 9.43 10.77
N LEU A 113 1.23 10.38 10.44
CA LEU A 113 1.65 11.38 11.40
C LEU A 113 0.67 12.57 11.49
N ILE A 114 0.09 13.00 10.36
CA ILE A 114 -0.86 14.11 10.30
C ILE A 114 -2.02 13.76 9.37
N TRP A 115 -3.22 13.81 9.92
CA TRP A 115 -4.47 13.65 9.19
C TRP A 115 -5.51 14.62 9.73
N HIS A 116 -6.62 14.83 9.01
CA HIS A 116 -7.74 15.65 9.45
C HIS A 116 -8.80 14.86 10.23
N ASN A 117 -8.71 13.51 10.17
CA ASN A 117 -9.55 12.57 10.90
C ASN A 117 -8.76 11.86 12.00
N GLN A 118 -9.47 11.17 12.90
CA GLN A 118 -8.90 10.40 14.02
C GLN A 118 -7.85 11.20 14.80
N ILE A 119 -8.18 12.48 15.04
CA ILE A 119 -7.46 13.39 15.92
C ILE A 119 -8.08 13.26 17.32
N PRO A 120 -7.29 13.12 18.40
CA PRO A 120 -7.84 12.97 19.74
C PRO A 120 -8.67 14.21 20.15
N ALA A 121 -9.78 13.98 20.87
CA ALA A 121 -10.73 15.02 21.24
C ALA A 121 -10.07 16.19 22.02
N TRP A 122 -9.13 15.88 22.94
CA TRP A 122 -8.42 16.90 23.70
C TRP A 122 -7.72 17.95 22.81
N LEU A 123 -7.27 17.55 21.63
CA LEU A 123 -6.57 18.42 20.70
C LEU A 123 -7.55 19.26 19.87
N THR A 124 -8.59 18.64 19.33
CA THR A 124 -9.60 19.35 18.53
C THR A 124 -10.42 20.32 19.38
N GLU A 125 -10.80 19.92 20.58
CA GLU A 125 -11.51 20.76 21.55
C GLU A 125 -10.63 21.94 22.02
N GLY A 126 -9.37 21.67 22.37
CA GLY A 126 -8.44 22.72 22.80
C GLY A 126 -8.14 23.76 21.73
N VAL A 127 -8.12 23.38 20.45
CA VAL A 127 -8.02 24.34 19.34
C VAL A 127 -9.33 25.12 19.18
N ALA A 128 -10.48 24.45 19.32
CA ALA A 128 -11.79 25.08 19.13
C ALA A 128 -12.13 26.09 20.23
N ASP A 129 -11.76 25.82 21.48
CA ASP A 129 -12.00 26.72 22.64
C ASP A 129 -10.89 27.77 22.85
N GLY A 130 -9.80 27.69 22.05
CA GLY A 130 -8.67 28.62 22.10
C GLY A 130 -7.68 28.36 23.23
N SER A 131 -7.81 27.29 24.01
CA SER A 131 -6.82 26.90 25.03
C SER A 131 -5.52 26.38 24.40
N ILE A 132 -5.58 25.94 23.14
CA ILE A 132 -4.42 25.60 22.32
C ILE A 132 -4.32 26.62 21.16
N ASP A 133 -3.46 27.58 21.33
CA ASP A 133 -3.18 28.59 20.29
C ASP A 133 -2.23 28.03 19.19
N ALA A 134 -1.97 28.81 18.15
CA ALA A 134 -1.12 28.40 17.03
C ALA A 134 0.30 28.02 17.45
N LYS A 135 0.87 28.70 18.45
CA LYS A 135 2.22 28.41 18.96
C LYS A 135 2.25 27.07 19.67
N GLU A 136 1.25 26.82 20.51
CA GLU A 136 1.11 25.59 21.26
C GLU A 136 0.78 24.43 20.33
N LEU A 137 -0.14 24.60 19.36
CA LEU A 137 -0.46 23.56 18.37
C LEU A 137 0.78 23.15 17.56
N ARG A 138 1.60 24.13 17.15
CA ARG A 138 2.86 23.85 16.44
C ARG A 138 3.84 23.04 17.29
N ARG A 139 3.94 23.35 18.59
CA ARG A 139 4.76 22.60 19.55
C ARG A 139 4.24 21.17 19.73
N ILE A 140 2.95 21.02 19.92
CA ILE A 140 2.28 19.71 20.07
C ILE A 140 2.53 18.85 18.83
N LEU A 141 2.30 19.39 17.65
CA LEU A 141 2.54 18.68 16.38
C LEU A 141 4.00 18.22 16.23
N ARG A 142 4.93 19.10 16.57
CA ARG A 142 6.35 18.74 16.54
C ARG A 142 6.68 17.63 17.53
N ASP A 143 6.20 17.75 18.77
CA ASP A 143 6.48 16.78 19.82
C ASP A 143 5.86 15.42 19.49
N HIS A 144 4.66 15.38 18.91
CA HIS A 144 4.02 14.16 18.41
C HIS A 144 4.90 13.45 17.36
N ILE A 145 5.32 14.18 16.32
CA ILE A 145 6.16 13.61 15.26
C ILE A 145 7.48 13.06 15.82
N PHE A 146 8.15 13.83 16.70
CA PHE A 146 9.39 13.36 17.30
C PHE A 146 9.19 12.14 18.20
N THR A 147 8.07 12.08 18.92
CA THR A 147 7.77 10.98 19.83
C THR A 147 7.48 9.70 19.04
N GLU A 148 6.58 9.76 18.06
CA GLU A 148 6.16 8.57 17.31
C GLU A 148 7.25 8.08 16.36
N VAL A 149 7.79 8.94 15.51
CA VAL A 149 8.89 8.57 14.59
C VAL A 149 10.12 8.14 15.37
N GLY A 150 10.47 8.86 16.44
CA GLY A 150 11.60 8.53 17.31
C GLY A 150 11.47 7.17 17.98
N ARG A 151 10.24 6.82 18.44
CA ARG A 151 9.97 5.50 19.02
C ARG A 151 10.30 4.36 18.06
N TYR A 152 9.98 4.53 16.78
CA TYR A 152 10.16 3.50 15.75
C TYR A 152 11.38 3.73 14.85
N ARG A 153 12.28 4.62 15.22
CA ARG A 153 13.47 4.96 14.43
C ARG A 153 14.22 3.71 13.97
N GLY A 154 14.47 3.65 12.66
CA GLY A 154 15.15 2.53 11.99
C GLY A 154 14.32 1.24 11.88
N ARG A 155 13.06 1.25 12.31
CA ARG A 155 12.15 0.09 12.22
C ARG A 155 10.99 0.30 11.24
N ILE A 156 10.67 1.54 10.92
CA ILE A 156 9.67 1.91 9.92
C ILE A 156 10.40 2.27 8.62
N ARG A 157 9.97 1.66 7.51
CA ARG A 157 10.56 1.91 6.19
C ARG A 157 10.10 3.25 5.61
N ALA A 158 8.81 3.53 5.73
CA ALA A 158 8.19 4.73 5.18
C ALA A 158 7.13 5.27 6.12
N TRP A 159 6.99 6.60 6.19
CA TRP A 159 5.93 7.29 6.91
C TRP A 159 5.03 8.07 5.97
N ASP A 160 3.73 7.96 6.15
CA ASP A 160 2.77 8.93 5.66
C ASP A 160 2.82 10.16 6.57
N VAL A 161 3.66 11.13 6.18
CA VAL A 161 3.89 12.33 6.99
C VAL A 161 2.64 13.20 7.02
N VAL A 162 2.00 13.35 5.88
CA VAL A 162 0.69 13.98 5.77
C VAL A 162 -0.24 13.11 4.94
N ASN A 163 -1.47 12.96 5.42
CA ASN A 163 -2.54 12.19 4.80
C ASN A 163 -3.70 13.10 4.40
N GLU A 164 -4.13 13.02 3.13
CA GLU A 164 -5.33 13.68 2.60
C GLU A 164 -5.37 15.20 2.80
N VAL A 165 -4.26 15.86 2.50
CA VAL A 165 -4.13 17.30 2.69
C VAL A 165 -4.76 18.15 1.60
N VAL A 166 -5.25 17.51 0.52
CA VAL A 166 -5.96 18.15 -0.58
C VAL A 166 -7.41 17.67 -0.60
N ASP A 167 -8.36 18.60 -0.76
CA ASP A 167 -9.77 18.25 -0.94
C ASP A 167 -10.08 17.82 -2.40
N ASP A 168 -11.30 17.37 -2.66
CA ASP A 168 -11.67 16.88 -3.99
C ASP A 168 -11.80 18.00 -5.04
N GLU A 169 -11.89 19.25 -4.61
CA GLU A 169 -11.89 20.45 -5.46
C GLU A 169 -10.46 20.91 -5.79
N GLY A 170 -9.42 20.28 -5.20
CA GLY A 170 -8.02 20.62 -5.43
C GLY A 170 -7.50 21.78 -4.57
N ASN A 171 -8.16 22.10 -3.47
CA ASN A 171 -7.66 23.06 -2.49
C ASN A 171 -6.93 22.35 -1.36
N LEU A 172 -6.11 23.09 -0.60
CA LEU A 172 -5.64 22.57 0.70
C LEU A 172 -6.84 22.36 1.61
N ARG A 173 -6.96 21.15 2.16
CA ARG A 173 -8.09 20.74 3.00
C ARG A 173 -8.20 21.62 4.25
N GLN A 174 -9.40 22.16 4.47
CA GLN A 174 -9.71 22.93 5.66
C GLN A 174 -9.73 22.03 6.89
N SER A 175 -8.65 22.06 7.63
CA SER A 175 -8.43 21.26 8.85
C SER A 175 -7.85 22.17 9.95
N ILE A 176 -7.83 21.69 11.19
CA ILE A 176 -7.20 22.45 12.29
C ILE A 176 -5.74 22.81 11.98
N TRP A 177 -5.07 21.98 11.19
CA TRP A 177 -3.69 22.22 10.79
C TRP A 177 -3.56 23.43 9.85
N LEU A 178 -4.35 23.47 8.79
CA LEU A 178 -4.32 24.54 7.82
C LEU A 178 -4.85 25.85 8.43
N THR A 179 -6.00 25.78 9.11
CA THR A 179 -6.69 26.98 9.60
C THR A 179 -5.93 27.67 10.74
N THR A 180 -5.19 26.91 11.55
CA THR A 180 -4.47 27.45 12.70
C THR A 180 -2.99 27.73 12.41
N LEU A 181 -2.33 26.84 11.64
CA LEU A 181 -0.87 26.93 11.40
C LEU A 181 -0.49 27.53 10.04
N GLY A 182 -1.49 27.63 9.11
CA GLY A 182 -1.23 27.98 7.72
C GLY A 182 -0.50 26.87 6.95
N PRO A 183 -0.33 27.00 5.63
CA PRO A 183 0.16 25.91 4.75
C PRO A 183 1.60 25.47 5.05
N GLY A 184 2.36 26.26 5.81
CA GLY A 184 3.73 25.93 6.19
C GLY A 184 3.89 24.69 7.07
N TYR A 185 2.79 24.24 7.73
CA TYR A 185 2.83 23.07 8.58
C TYR A 185 3.29 21.80 7.85
N ILE A 186 2.96 21.67 6.55
CA ILE A 186 3.38 20.52 5.73
C ILE A 186 4.90 20.44 5.67
N ALA A 187 5.57 21.54 5.30
CA ALA A 187 7.02 21.57 5.21
C ALA A 187 7.71 21.33 6.58
N ASP A 188 7.11 21.84 7.65
CA ASP A 188 7.62 21.62 9.00
C ASP A 188 7.51 20.17 9.41
N ALA A 189 6.38 19.51 9.13
CA ALA A 189 6.16 18.10 9.43
C ALA A 189 7.21 17.21 8.75
N PHE A 190 7.48 17.42 7.46
CA PHE A 190 8.52 16.69 6.73
C PHE A 190 9.91 16.93 7.32
N ARG A 191 10.26 18.16 7.71
CA ARG A 191 11.54 18.45 8.37
C ARG A 191 11.68 17.73 9.71
N TRP A 192 10.62 17.73 10.51
CA TRP A 192 10.64 17.09 11.82
C TRP A 192 10.68 15.56 11.71
N ALA A 193 9.92 14.98 10.80
CA ALA A 193 9.98 13.53 10.53
C ALA A 193 11.39 13.10 10.08
N HIS A 194 12.01 13.86 9.15
CA HIS A 194 13.39 13.59 8.74
C HIS A 194 14.40 13.76 9.88
N GLN A 195 14.23 14.76 10.75
CA GLN A 195 15.10 14.93 11.92
C GLN A 195 14.95 13.78 12.93
N ALA A 196 13.73 13.29 13.11
CA ALA A 196 13.45 12.17 14.02
C ALA A 196 13.99 10.84 13.51
N ASP A 197 13.83 10.55 12.21
CA ASP A 197 14.43 9.39 11.52
C ASP A 197 14.94 9.76 10.12
N PRO A 198 16.24 10.02 9.94
CA PRO A 198 16.82 10.36 8.62
C PRO A 198 16.81 9.22 7.61
N HIS A 199 16.52 8.00 8.04
CA HIS A 199 16.55 6.80 7.18
C HIS A 199 15.18 6.41 6.65
N ALA A 200 14.10 6.81 7.32
CA ALA A 200 12.74 6.55 6.88
C ALA A 200 12.41 7.35 5.61
N LYS A 201 11.65 6.74 4.72
CA LYS A 201 11.10 7.40 3.53
C LYS A 201 9.88 8.21 3.90
N LEU A 202 9.75 9.41 3.36
CA LEU A 202 8.71 10.38 3.72
C LEU A 202 7.75 10.59 2.56
N TYR A 203 6.45 10.35 2.80
CA TYR A 203 5.41 10.34 1.78
C TYR A 203 4.29 11.35 2.07
N ILE A 204 3.70 11.86 1.00
CA ILE A 204 2.33 12.36 0.99
C ILE A 204 1.45 11.18 0.57
N ASN A 205 0.34 10.96 1.25
CA ASN A 205 -0.63 9.91 0.91
C ASN A 205 -2.01 10.54 0.71
N ASP A 206 -2.71 10.17 -0.38
CA ASP A 206 -4.04 10.73 -0.63
C ASP A 206 -4.88 9.78 -1.51
N TYR A 207 -6.22 9.89 -1.39
CA TYR A 207 -7.19 9.18 -2.21
C TYR A 207 -7.53 9.96 -3.49
N ASN A 208 -8.12 9.29 -4.46
CA ASN A 208 -8.53 9.87 -5.75
C ASN A 208 -7.38 10.49 -6.59
N LEU A 209 -6.12 10.30 -6.20
CA LEU A 209 -4.98 10.72 -7.00
C LEU A 209 -4.82 9.90 -8.29
N GLU A 210 -5.53 8.81 -8.43
CA GLU A 210 -5.53 7.97 -9.62
C GLU A 210 -6.19 8.65 -10.82
N TRP A 211 -7.08 9.64 -10.59
CA TRP A 211 -7.92 10.24 -11.64
C TRP A 211 -8.31 11.70 -11.42
N ASN A 212 -8.36 12.22 -10.18
CA ASN A 212 -8.83 13.58 -9.91
C ASN A 212 -7.77 14.61 -10.29
N THR A 213 -7.97 15.25 -11.45
CA THR A 213 -6.98 16.19 -12.02
C THR A 213 -6.72 17.41 -11.14
N ALA A 214 -7.72 17.89 -10.40
CA ALA A 214 -7.55 19.03 -9.48
C ALA A 214 -6.67 18.65 -8.29
N LYS A 215 -6.93 17.49 -7.66
CA LYS A 215 -6.09 16.96 -6.58
C LYS A 215 -4.66 16.69 -7.05
N ILE A 216 -4.52 16.06 -8.21
CA ILE A 216 -3.21 15.76 -8.81
C ILE A 216 -2.41 17.05 -8.99
N ALA A 217 -3.02 18.09 -9.60
CA ALA A 217 -2.34 19.37 -9.83
C ALA A 217 -1.88 20.03 -8.53
N GLN A 218 -2.73 20.06 -7.51
CA GLN A 218 -2.39 20.64 -6.20
C GLN A 218 -1.33 19.82 -5.47
N THR A 219 -1.41 18.50 -5.50
CA THR A 219 -0.39 17.63 -4.88
C THR A 219 0.96 17.80 -5.56
N LEU A 220 1.01 17.93 -6.89
CA LEU A 220 2.22 18.26 -7.62
C LEU A 220 2.79 19.64 -7.22
N ASN A 221 1.93 20.64 -6.95
CA ASN A 221 2.38 21.94 -6.44
C ASN A 221 3.01 21.83 -5.05
N ILE A 222 2.42 21.04 -4.14
CA ILE A 222 2.99 20.76 -2.82
C ILE A 222 4.37 20.10 -2.95
N VAL A 223 4.48 19.07 -3.80
CA VAL A 223 5.76 18.38 -4.04
C VAL A 223 6.82 19.35 -4.56
N LYS A 224 6.48 20.19 -5.56
CA LYS A 224 7.41 21.19 -6.11
C LYS A 224 7.82 22.23 -5.07
N ASP A 225 6.89 22.68 -4.22
CA ASP A 225 7.17 23.62 -3.14
C ASP A 225 8.14 23.02 -2.11
N LEU A 226 7.90 21.79 -1.64
CA LEU A 226 8.81 21.08 -0.73
C LEU A 226 10.21 20.95 -1.33
N LYS A 227 10.32 20.52 -2.60
CA LYS A 227 11.61 20.40 -3.29
C LYS A 227 12.31 21.74 -3.44
N SER A 228 11.59 22.82 -3.77
CA SER A 228 12.15 24.17 -3.89
C SER A 228 12.75 24.67 -2.57
N LYS A 229 12.13 24.30 -1.45
CA LYS A 229 12.58 24.60 -0.08
C LYS A 229 13.63 23.62 0.44
N ARG A 230 14.09 22.67 -0.39
CA ARG A 230 15.02 21.60 -0.01
C ARG A 230 14.53 20.79 1.19
N VAL A 231 13.22 20.60 1.29
CA VAL A 231 12.60 19.71 2.25
C VAL A 231 12.58 18.32 1.64
N GLN A 232 13.05 17.32 2.39
CA GLN A 232 13.03 15.94 1.92
C GLN A 232 11.59 15.45 1.77
N ILE A 233 11.27 14.96 0.57
CA ILE A 233 10.11 14.16 0.24
C ILE A 233 10.60 13.05 -0.66
N ASP A 234 10.27 11.80 -0.32
CA ASP A 234 10.76 10.62 -1.01
C ASP A 234 9.71 9.99 -1.91
N GLY A 235 8.42 10.12 -1.59
CA GLY A 235 7.40 9.41 -2.34
C GLY A 235 6.00 10.01 -2.26
N ILE A 236 5.14 9.40 -3.10
CA ILE A 236 3.70 9.64 -3.17
C ILE A 236 2.96 8.32 -2.98
N GLY A 237 1.96 8.32 -2.12
CA GLY A 237 0.99 7.24 -1.94
C GLY A 237 -0.30 7.54 -2.68
N PHE A 238 -0.71 6.61 -3.51
CA PHE A 238 -2.02 6.53 -4.14
C PHE A 238 -2.82 5.53 -3.31
N GLN A 239 -3.90 5.97 -2.64
CA GLN A 239 -4.62 5.06 -1.75
C GLN A 239 -5.22 3.87 -2.53
N GLY A 240 -5.81 4.10 -3.69
CA GLY A 240 -6.32 3.02 -4.52
C GLY A 240 -7.67 2.47 -4.04
N HIS A 241 -8.47 3.27 -3.32
CA HIS A 241 -9.84 2.94 -2.95
C HIS A 241 -10.76 3.07 -4.15
N LEU A 242 -11.06 1.95 -4.81
CA LEU A 242 -11.87 1.91 -6.01
C LEU A 242 -13.23 1.24 -5.74
N GLY A 243 -14.18 1.45 -6.66
CA GLY A 243 -15.47 0.78 -6.66
C GLY A 243 -15.82 0.34 -8.06
N ILE A 244 -16.30 -0.90 -8.24
CA ILE A 244 -16.62 -1.44 -9.57
C ILE A 244 -17.82 -0.78 -10.24
N GLN A 245 -18.60 0.02 -9.49
CA GLN A 245 -19.69 0.84 -10.02
C GLN A 245 -19.20 2.09 -10.76
N TYR A 246 -17.90 2.38 -10.72
CA TYR A 246 -17.24 3.47 -11.44
C TYR A 246 -16.23 2.88 -12.43
N ASP A 247 -15.95 3.61 -13.50
CA ASP A 247 -14.93 3.20 -14.47
C ASP A 247 -13.53 3.18 -13.84
N TYR A 248 -12.73 2.19 -14.22
CA TYR A 248 -11.34 2.15 -13.81
C TYR A 248 -10.56 3.36 -14.36
N PRO A 249 -9.75 4.05 -13.55
CA PRO A 249 -8.97 5.21 -13.99
C PRO A 249 -7.91 4.83 -15.04
N GLY A 250 -8.28 4.96 -16.33
CA GLY A 250 -7.44 4.53 -17.45
C GLY A 250 -6.09 5.23 -17.55
N ASP A 251 -6.03 6.49 -17.11
CA ASP A 251 -4.82 7.32 -17.17
C ASP A 251 -3.88 7.13 -15.96
N PHE A 252 -4.21 6.27 -15.01
CA PHE A 252 -3.42 6.07 -13.79
C PHE A 252 -1.92 5.84 -14.06
N PRO A 253 -1.49 5.05 -15.06
CA PRO A 253 -0.06 4.92 -15.38
C PRO A 253 0.60 6.24 -15.77
N ALA A 254 -0.12 7.12 -16.48
CA ALA A 254 0.39 8.44 -16.86
C ALA A 254 0.44 9.40 -15.67
N VAL A 255 -0.58 9.36 -14.80
CA VAL A 255 -0.61 10.13 -13.56
C VAL A 255 0.56 9.74 -12.65
N MET A 256 0.78 8.45 -12.42
CA MET A 256 1.91 7.97 -11.60
C MET A 256 3.25 8.49 -12.14
N ARG A 257 3.43 8.51 -13.47
CA ARG A 257 4.66 9.07 -14.08
C ARG A 257 4.87 10.52 -13.76
N GLN A 258 3.85 11.37 -13.65
CA GLN A 258 4.04 12.79 -13.32
C GLN A 258 4.78 13.00 -12.00
N PHE A 259 4.56 12.13 -11.03
CA PHE A 259 5.25 12.16 -9.74
C PHE A 259 6.63 11.50 -9.80
N THR A 260 6.72 10.35 -10.46
CA THR A 260 7.99 9.61 -10.52
C THR A 260 9.02 10.31 -11.40
N ASP A 261 8.61 11.11 -12.39
CA ASP A 261 9.50 11.97 -13.19
C ASP A 261 10.09 13.13 -12.37
N LEU A 262 9.44 13.51 -11.26
CA LEU A 262 10.01 14.42 -10.27
C LEU A 262 11.04 13.74 -9.34
N GLY A 263 11.32 12.46 -9.55
CA GLY A 263 12.28 11.68 -8.77
C GLY A 263 11.69 11.01 -7.52
N LEU A 264 10.37 11.03 -7.33
CA LEU A 264 9.71 10.37 -6.21
C LEU A 264 9.59 8.84 -6.43
N GLU A 265 9.55 8.09 -5.34
CA GLU A 265 8.95 6.76 -5.32
C GLU A 265 7.43 6.89 -5.42
N ALA A 266 6.78 5.88 -6.00
CA ALA A 266 5.32 5.73 -5.95
C ALA A 266 4.97 4.48 -5.12
N ALA A 267 3.82 4.54 -4.45
CA ALA A 267 3.23 3.42 -3.75
C ALA A 267 1.73 3.40 -3.99
N ILE A 268 1.13 2.23 -4.16
CA ILE A 268 -0.31 2.03 -3.99
C ILE A 268 -0.47 1.53 -2.56
N THR A 269 -1.13 2.33 -1.72
CA THR A 269 -0.99 2.22 -0.26
C THR A 269 -2.16 1.57 0.44
N GLU A 270 -3.35 1.58 -0.18
CA GLU A 270 -4.60 1.23 0.49
C GLU A 270 -5.59 0.56 -0.47
N ALA A 271 -5.09 -0.25 -1.41
CA ALA A 271 -5.91 -0.83 -2.47
C ALA A 271 -7.07 -1.66 -1.89
N ASP A 272 -8.28 -1.24 -2.18
CA ASP A 272 -9.49 -2.05 -2.07
C ASP A 272 -10.43 -1.75 -3.26
N VAL A 273 -11.30 -2.72 -3.59
CA VAL A 273 -12.21 -2.58 -4.71
C VAL A 273 -13.60 -3.01 -4.28
N ARG A 274 -14.37 -2.05 -3.78
CA ARG A 274 -15.71 -2.29 -3.24
C ARG A 274 -16.75 -2.52 -4.34
N MET A 275 -17.84 -3.17 -3.96
CA MET A 275 -18.98 -3.40 -4.84
C MET A 275 -20.30 -3.23 -4.09
N VAL A 276 -21.33 -2.80 -4.80
CA VAL A 276 -22.70 -2.83 -4.29
C VAL A 276 -23.14 -4.29 -4.17
N LEU A 277 -23.62 -4.67 -2.99
CA LEU A 277 -24.12 -6.02 -2.71
C LEU A 277 -25.47 -6.30 -3.41
N PRO A 278 -25.85 -7.55 -3.72
CA PRO A 278 -25.11 -8.77 -3.42
C PRO A 278 -23.93 -9.02 -4.36
N VAL A 279 -23.00 -9.87 -3.92
CA VAL A 279 -21.88 -10.36 -4.72
C VAL A 279 -22.40 -11.23 -5.87
N THR A 280 -21.83 -11.07 -7.08
CA THR A 280 -22.08 -11.95 -8.24
C THR A 280 -20.74 -12.33 -8.91
N PRO A 281 -20.71 -13.41 -9.70
CA PRO A 281 -19.50 -13.79 -10.44
C PRO A 281 -18.95 -12.69 -11.34
N GLU A 282 -19.83 -11.91 -12.00
CA GLU A 282 -19.46 -10.80 -12.89
C GLU A 282 -18.81 -9.66 -12.11
N LYS A 283 -19.35 -9.33 -10.93
CA LYS A 283 -18.75 -8.32 -10.04
C LYS A 283 -17.39 -8.76 -9.54
N LEU A 284 -17.23 -10.01 -9.17
CA LEU A 284 -15.93 -10.57 -8.75
C LEU A 284 -14.91 -10.55 -9.90
N ALA A 285 -15.33 -10.81 -11.13
CA ALA A 285 -14.46 -10.75 -12.29
C ALA A 285 -14.00 -9.29 -12.56
N THR A 286 -14.91 -8.31 -12.44
CA THR A 286 -14.58 -6.89 -12.58
C THR A 286 -13.62 -6.42 -11.47
N GLN A 287 -13.87 -6.83 -10.22
CA GLN A 287 -12.99 -6.57 -9.07
C GLN A 287 -11.58 -7.12 -9.34
N ALA A 288 -11.50 -8.34 -9.80
CA ALA A 288 -10.23 -9.00 -10.12
C ALA A 288 -9.45 -8.25 -11.21
N ASP A 289 -10.13 -7.74 -12.25
CA ASP A 289 -9.50 -6.92 -13.28
C ASP A 289 -8.96 -5.59 -12.71
N TYR A 290 -9.68 -4.94 -11.80
CA TYR A 290 -9.22 -3.68 -11.19
C TYR A 290 -7.96 -3.88 -10.33
N TYR A 291 -7.94 -4.91 -9.48
CA TYR A 291 -6.75 -5.27 -8.71
C TYR A 291 -5.56 -5.60 -9.61
N ARG A 292 -5.78 -6.41 -10.65
CA ARG A 292 -4.74 -6.76 -11.62
C ARG A 292 -4.19 -5.51 -12.32
N ARG A 293 -5.04 -4.59 -12.73
CA ARG A 293 -4.63 -3.34 -13.41
C ARG A 293 -3.85 -2.42 -12.49
N MET A 294 -4.26 -2.27 -11.23
CA MET A 294 -3.51 -1.49 -10.23
C MET A 294 -2.10 -2.04 -10.05
N LEU A 295 -1.96 -3.34 -9.76
CA LEU A 295 -0.64 -3.94 -9.56
C LEU A 295 0.20 -3.92 -10.85
N SER A 296 -0.42 -4.11 -12.02
CA SER A 296 0.28 -4.00 -13.31
C SER A 296 0.82 -2.58 -13.56
N THR A 297 0.07 -1.55 -13.18
CA THR A 297 0.52 -0.15 -13.23
C THR A 297 1.77 0.07 -12.36
N CYS A 298 1.76 -0.46 -11.14
CA CYS A 298 2.91 -0.40 -10.25
C CYS A 298 4.09 -1.20 -10.82
N ALA A 299 3.89 -2.44 -11.26
CA ALA A 299 4.93 -3.32 -11.77
C ALA A 299 5.62 -2.77 -13.05
N ALA A 300 4.89 -1.98 -13.85
CA ALA A 300 5.42 -1.32 -15.05
C ALA A 300 6.25 -0.06 -14.75
N ASN A 301 6.11 0.54 -13.56
CA ASN A 301 6.86 1.73 -13.17
C ASN A 301 8.01 1.36 -12.23
N ARG A 302 9.26 1.57 -12.69
CA ARG A 302 10.46 1.20 -11.90
C ARG A 302 10.57 1.91 -10.55
N ARG A 303 9.88 3.03 -10.36
CA ARG A 303 9.85 3.78 -9.11
C ARG A 303 8.64 3.46 -8.26
N CYS A 304 7.69 2.64 -8.74
CA CYS A 304 6.67 2.08 -7.86
C CYS A 304 7.28 0.94 -7.05
N VAL A 305 7.27 1.10 -5.75
CA VAL A 305 8.01 0.22 -4.82
C VAL A 305 7.09 -0.60 -3.93
N GLU A 306 5.78 -0.28 -3.90
CA GLU A 306 4.84 -0.85 -2.94
C GLU A 306 3.43 -0.96 -3.53
N PHE A 307 2.77 -2.08 -3.22
CA PHE A 307 1.35 -2.33 -3.45
C PHE A 307 0.77 -2.95 -2.17
N THR A 308 -0.03 -2.18 -1.45
CA THR A 308 -0.63 -2.58 -0.18
C THR A 308 -2.15 -2.61 -0.32
N VAL A 309 -2.79 -3.73 0.06
CA VAL A 309 -4.24 -3.83 0.15
C VAL A 309 -4.72 -3.29 1.50
N TRP A 310 -5.88 -2.60 1.54
CA TRP A 310 -6.42 -2.04 2.78
C TRP A 310 -7.28 -3.08 3.52
N GLY A 311 -6.59 -3.98 4.22
CA GLY A 311 -7.14 -5.24 4.70
C GLY A 311 -7.14 -6.31 3.61
N PHE A 312 -6.84 -7.55 3.97
CA PHE A 312 -6.79 -8.64 3.00
C PHE A 312 -8.04 -9.53 3.00
N THR A 313 -8.90 -9.42 4.04
CA THR A 313 -10.12 -10.24 4.20
C THR A 313 -11.37 -9.40 4.39
N ASP A 314 -12.46 -9.81 3.76
CA ASP A 314 -13.77 -9.18 3.92
C ASP A 314 -14.29 -9.25 5.37
N ARG A 315 -13.76 -10.18 6.20
CA ARG A 315 -14.09 -10.32 7.64
C ARG A 315 -13.86 -9.05 8.43
N HIS A 316 -12.81 -8.30 8.10
CA HIS A 316 -12.36 -7.09 8.81
C HIS A 316 -12.33 -5.84 7.90
N SER A 317 -13.07 -5.87 6.77
CA SER A 317 -13.12 -4.72 5.87
C SER A 317 -13.84 -3.53 6.51
N TRP A 318 -13.24 -2.35 6.40
CA TRP A 318 -13.83 -1.08 6.84
C TRP A 318 -15.02 -0.64 5.96
N VAL A 319 -15.11 -1.14 4.72
CA VAL A 319 -16.05 -0.69 3.69
C VAL A 319 -17.52 -0.76 4.15
N PRO A 320 -18.02 -1.85 4.75
CA PRO A 320 -19.43 -1.91 5.17
C PRO A 320 -19.78 -0.89 6.26
N GLY A 321 -18.81 -0.47 7.06
CA GLY A 321 -18.99 0.54 8.09
C GLY A 321 -19.14 1.97 7.57
N VAL A 322 -18.67 2.23 6.34
CA VAL A 322 -18.65 3.57 5.74
C VAL A 322 -19.58 3.68 4.53
N PHE A 323 -19.64 2.66 3.69
CA PHE A 323 -20.44 2.65 2.46
C PHE A 323 -21.64 1.70 2.62
N THR A 324 -22.78 2.24 3.04
CA THR A 324 -24.00 1.44 3.26
C THR A 324 -24.40 0.68 2.01
N GLY A 325 -24.56 -0.64 2.12
CA GLY A 325 -24.94 -1.52 1.01
C GLY A 325 -23.77 -1.94 0.10
N GLU A 326 -22.54 -1.52 0.40
CA GLU A 326 -21.33 -1.94 -0.30
C GLU A 326 -20.48 -2.85 0.59
N GLY A 327 -19.61 -3.66 -0.03
CA GLY A 327 -18.74 -4.58 0.71
C GLY A 327 -17.91 -5.44 -0.22
N ALA A 328 -17.49 -6.59 0.29
CA ALA A 328 -16.69 -7.59 -0.41
C ALA A 328 -15.48 -6.99 -1.12
N ALA A 329 -14.80 -6.04 -0.46
CA ALA A 329 -13.78 -5.20 -1.09
C ALA A 329 -12.39 -5.83 -1.15
N CYS A 330 -12.10 -6.83 -0.31
CA CYS A 330 -10.78 -7.41 -0.13
C CYS A 330 -10.48 -8.57 -1.11
N ILE A 331 -9.26 -9.10 -1.03
CA ILE A 331 -8.78 -10.16 -1.92
C ILE A 331 -9.11 -11.58 -1.43
N THR A 332 -9.47 -11.73 -0.15
CA THR A 332 -10.05 -12.97 0.40
C THR A 332 -11.41 -12.69 1.03
N ASP A 333 -12.25 -13.71 1.13
CA ASP A 333 -13.57 -13.62 1.76
C ASP A 333 -13.49 -13.63 3.30
N GLU A 334 -14.64 -13.70 3.96
CA GLU A 334 -14.75 -13.72 5.43
C GLU A 334 -14.14 -14.99 6.05
N ASN A 335 -14.00 -16.07 5.26
CA ASN A 335 -13.41 -17.33 5.68
C ASN A 335 -11.93 -17.45 5.29
N LEU A 336 -11.31 -16.35 4.83
CA LEU A 336 -9.95 -16.30 4.32
C LEU A 336 -9.72 -17.12 3.03
N ALA A 337 -10.78 -17.51 2.32
CA ALA A 337 -10.66 -18.17 1.03
C ALA A 337 -10.32 -17.14 -0.06
N HIS A 338 -9.45 -17.53 -0.99
CA HIS A 338 -9.01 -16.66 -2.08
C HIS A 338 -10.20 -16.32 -2.99
N LYS A 339 -10.33 -15.05 -3.32
CA LYS A 339 -11.26 -14.55 -4.32
C LYS A 339 -10.57 -14.45 -5.68
N PRO A 340 -11.30 -14.32 -6.81
CA PRO A 340 -10.69 -14.14 -8.13
C PRO A 340 -9.68 -12.97 -8.18
N ALA A 341 -9.82 -11.97 -7.32
CA ALA A 341 -8.88 -10.87 -7.17
C ALA A 341 -7.48 -11.33 -6.73
N TYR A 342 -7.39 -12.27 -5.79
CA TYR A 342 -6.12 -12.85 -5.36
C TYR A 342 -5.41 -13.56 -6.52
N ASP A 343 -6.13 -14.40 -7.25
CA ASP A 343 -5.56 -15.14 -8.41
C ASP A 343 -5.13 -14.18 -9.52
N ALA A 344 -5.90 -13.11 -9.75
CA ALA A 344 -5.57 -12.09 -10.74
C ALA A 344 -4.27 -11.34 -10.39
N LEU A 345 -4.00 -11.08 -9.11
CA LEU A 345 -2.72 -10.52 -8.65
C LEU A 345 -1.56 -11.47 -8.97
N LEU A 346 -1.69 -12.78 -8.66
CA LEU A 346 -0.66 -13.79 -8.98
C LEU A 346 -0.34 -13.87 -10.48
N GLY A 347 -1.29 -13.46 -11.33
CA GLY A 347 -1.13 -13.39 -12.78
C GLY A 347 -0.25 -12.25 -13.28
N VAL A 348 0.04 -11.23 -12.48
CA VAL A 348 0.81 -10.04 -12.91
C VAL A 348 2.27 -10.38 -13.17
N ARG A 349 2.83 -9.78 -14.20
CA ARG A 349 4.23 -9.92 -14.58
C ARG A 349 4.89 -8.54 -14.69
N ARG A 350 6.17 -8.47 -14.44
CA ARG A 350 6.95 -7.25 -14.68
C ARG A 350 7.11 -7.07 -16.18
N ALA A 351 6.81 -5.86 -16.68
CA ALA A 351 7.02 -5.50 -18.08
C ALA A 351 8.52 -5.38 -18.43
#